data_7852222edb352c3c02b0cb4b3824b762
#
_entry.id   7852222edb352c3c02b0cb4b3824b762
#
_cell.length_a   1.000
_cell.length_b   1.000
_cell.length_c   1.000
_cell.angle_alpha   90.00
_cell.angle_beta   90.00
_cell.angle_gamma   90.00
#
_symmetry.space_group_name_H-M   'P 1'
#
loop_
_entity.id
_entity.type
_entity.pdbx_description
1 polymer ?
#
loop_
_entity_poly.entity_id
_entity_poly.type
_entity_poly.pdbx_seq_one_letter_code
_entity_poly.pdbx_strand_id
1 'polypeptide(L)'
;RAREVADWALRYSGANYVYRLGDIRLLAPIPRPAKNVFCIGKNYVDHALELGDAADVPKHLIVFSKTPTTVIGHEETILRHADVTDEVDYEGELALIIGKKGQAISREEALDYVFGYTIINDVTARDLQERHQQYLLGKSLDTFCPMGPWIVPSKFVTNPNALRIETRVNGEVRQQASTKQFIFPIESIIETISK
;
A
#
# COMPACT_ATOMS: atom_id res chain seq x y z
N ARG A 1 21.46 13.97 3.76
CA ARG A 1 21.46 13.69 5.21
C ARG A 1 21.40 12.17 5.51
N ALA A 2 20.39 11.41 5.05
CA ALA A 2 20.32 9.96 5.30
C ALA A 2 21.53 9.19 4.75
N ARG A 3 22.00 9.54 3.54
CA ARG A 3 23.19 8.93 2.94
C ARG A 3 24.45 9.26 3.72
N GLU A 4 24.63 10.48 4.17
CA GLU A 4 25.77 10.92 5.00
C GLU A 4 25.81 10.16 6.33
N VAL A 5 24.63 9.94 6.96
CA VAL A 5 24.50 9.15 8.19
C VAL A 5 24.84 7.68 7.92
N ALA A 6 24.37 7.10 6.82
CA ALA A 6 24.69 5.72 6.45
C ALA A 6 26.19 5.56 6.14
N ASP A 7 26.79 6.46 5.37
CA ASP A 7 28.23 6.45 5.05
C ASP A 7 29.08 6.63 6.31
N TRP A 8 28.60 7.46 7.25
CA TRP A 8 29.24 7.65 8.54
C TRP A 8 29.12 6.38 9.40
N ALA A 9 27.94 5.78 9.51
CA ALA A 9 27.71 4.55 10.28
C ALA A 9 28.56 3.38 9.76
N LEU A 10 28.72 3.25 8.44
CA LEU A 10 29.57 2.21 7.84
C LEU A 10 31.08 2.40 8.14
N ARG A 11 31.54 3.65 8.31
CA ARG A 11 32.94 3.96 8.67
C ARG A 11 33.23 3.69 10.15
N TYR A 12 32.23 3.78 10.99
CA TYR A 12 32.34 3.60 12.44
C TYR A 12 31.68 2.30 12.90
N SER A 13 32.07 1.18 12.29
CA SER A 13 31.51 -0.16 12.52
C SER A 13 31.57 -0.71 13.95
N GLY A 14 32.14 0.04 14.89
CA GLY A 14 32.11 -0.24 16.34
C GLY A 14 31.01 0.51 17.10
N ALA A 15 30.14 1.22 16.41
CA ALA A 15 29.10 2.03 17.04
C ALA A 15 27.87 1.18 17.40
N ASN A 16 27.36 1.35 18.62
CA ASN A 16 26.22 0.61 19.22
C ASN A 16 24.87 0.85 18.55
N TYR A 17 24.83 1.37 17.32
CA TYR A 17 23.59 1.67 16.55
C TYR A 17 23.58 1.05 15.13
N VAL A 18 24.56 0.20 14.81
CA VAL A 18 24.56 -0.62 13.59
C VAL A 18 24.18 -2.05 13.96
N TYR A 19 23.06 -2.50 13.47
CA TYR A 19 22.52 -3.83 13.75
C TYR A 19 22.46 -4.65 12.47
N ARG A 20 22.59 -5.97 12.58
CA ARG A 20 22.25 -6.88 11.48
C ARG A 20 20.74 -6.95 11.35
N LEU A 21 20.24 -7.09 10.12
CA LEU A 21 18.79 -7.17 9.88
C LEU A 21 18.12 -8.32 10.67
N GLY A 22 18.81 -9.45 10.83
CA GLY A 22 18.33 -10.59 11.61
C GLY A 22 18.30 -10.39 13.13
N ASP A 23 18.96 -9.32 13.65
CA ASP A 23 19.04 -9.02 15.08
C ASP A 23 17.97 -7.99 15.51
N ILE A 24 17.17 -7.50 14.57
CA ILE A 24 16.16 -6.45 14.79
C ILE A 24 14.79 -6.89 14.28
N ARG A 25 13.75 -6.32 14.84
CA ARG A 25 12.38 -6.40 14.31
C ARG A 25 12.05 -5.11 13.58
N LEU A 26 11.70 -5.21 12.29
CA LEU A 26 11.23 -4.07 11.54
C LEU A 26 9.78 -3.76 11.91
N LEU A 27 9.53 -2.55 12.35
CA LEU A 27 8.17 -2.03 12.46
C LEU A 27 7.70 -1.54 11.10
N ALA A 28 6.40 -1.28 10.97
CA ALA A 28 5.90 -0.57 9.79
C ALA A 28 6.66 0.75 9.61
N PRO A 29 7.02 1.14 8.39
CA PRO A 29 7.78 2.38 8.14
C PRO A 29 7.00 3.63 8.56
N ILE A 30 5.68 3.54 8.65
CA ILE A 30 4.79 4.54 9.26
C ILE A 30 3.83 3.78 10.18
N PRO A 31 4.24 3.50 11.46
CA PRO A 31 3.46 2.63 12.35
C PRO A 31 2.07 3.17 12.70
N ARG A 32 1.92 4.50 12.66
CA ARG A 32 0.64 5.18 12.88
C ARG A 32 0.51 6.35 11.91
N PRO A 33 -0.09 6.12 10.74
CA PRO A 33 -0.43 7.21 9.83
C PRO A 33 -1.27 8.27 10.53
N ALA A 34 -0.98 9.55 10.27
CA ALA A 34 -1.70 10.66 10.88
C ALA A 34 -3.17 10.77 10.41
N LYS A 35 -3.47 10.13 9.28
CA LYS A 35 -4.81 10.04 8.67
C LYS A 35 -5.03 8.62 8.18
N ASN A 36 -6.26 8.31 7.76
CA ASN A 36 -6.56 7.03 7.11
C ASN A 36 -5.66 6.80 5.89
N VAL A 37 -5.40 5.54 5.60
CA VAL A 37 -4.81 5.11 4.32
C VAL A 37 -5.91 5.15 3.28
N PHE A 38 -5.79 6.02 2.27
CA PHE A 38 -6.71 6.05 1.14
C PHE A 38 -6.38 4.94 0.16
N CYS A 39 -7.37 4.20 -0.27
CA CYS A 39 -7.24 3.06 -1.17
C CYS A 39 -8.08 3.28 -2.42
N ILE A 40 -7.62 2.73 -3.55
CA ILE A 40 -8.31 2.83 -4.84
C ILE A 40 -8.81 1.45 -5.24
N GLY A 41 -10.13 1.30 -5.26
CA GLY A 41 -10.77 0.05 -5.65
C GLY A 41 -10.82 -0.16 -7.15
N LYS A 42 -10.70 -1.43 -7.60
CA LYS A 42 -10.86 -1.88 -9.00
C LYS A 42 -9.97 -1.11 -9.99
N ASN A 43 -8.72 -0.79 -9.63
CA ASN A 43 -7.83 0.01 -10.47
C ASN A 43 -7.00 -0.80 -11.48
N TYR A 44 -7.10 -2.12 -11.48
CA TYR A 44 -6.43 -2.99 -12.46
C TYR A 44 -7.45 -3.53 -13.46
N VAL A 45 -7.16 -3.41 -14.77
CA VAL A 45 -8.06 -3.85 -15.85
C VAL A 45 -8.44 -5.32 -15.70
N ASP A 46 -7.45 -6.20 -15.47
CA ASP A 46 -7.70 -7.64 -15.35
C ASP A 46 -8.62 -7.96 -14.17
N HIS A 47 -8.39 -7.32 -13.02
CA HIS A 47 -9.24 -7.49 -11.84
C HIS A 47 -10.67 -6.97 -12.04
N ALA A 48 -10.83 -5.89 -12.79
CA ALA A 48 -12.17 -5.39 -13.14
C ALA A 48 -12.93 -6.38 -14.06
N LEU A 49 -12.21 -7.08 -14.92
CA LEU A 49 -12.78 -8.08 -15.84
C LEU A 49 -13.06 -9.45 -15.15
N GLU A 50 -12.27 -9.83 -14.14
CA GLU A 50 -12.49 -11.06 -13.35
C GLU A 50 -13.79 -11.00 -12.53
N LEU A 51 -14.21 -9.81 -12.10
CA LEU A 51 -15.38 -9.59 -11.24
C LEU A 51 -16.66 -9.25 -12.01
N GLY A 52 -16.61 -9.09 -13.37
CA GLY A 52 -17.77 -8.72 -14.17
C GLY A 52 -17.47 -8.49 -15.65
N ASP A 53 -18.42 -7.86 -16.35
CA ASP A 53 -18.33 -7.50 -17.76
C ASP A 53 -17.51 -6.21 -17.98
N ALA A 54 -17.18 -5.92 -19.25
CA ALA A 54 -16.53 -4.65 -19.65
C ALA A 54 -17.29 -3.38 -19.18
N ALA A 55 -18.57 -3.52 -18.82
CA ALA A 55 -19.38 -2.46 -18.22
C ALA A 55 -19.00 -2.15 -16.76
N ASP A 56 -18.29 -3.05 -16.06
CA ASP A 56 -17.88 -2.91 -14.66
C ASP A 56 -16.57 -2.14 -14.49
N VAL A 57 -15.89 -1.77 -15.58
CA VAL A 57 -14.71 -0.91 -15.53
C VAL A 57 -15.10 0.47 -14.99
N PRO A 58 -14.53 0.90 -13.83
CA PRO A 58 -14.94 2.15 -13.21
C PRO A 58 -14.68 3.36 -14.12
N LYS A 59 -15.70 4.21 -14.30
CA LYS A 59 -15.55 5.50 -15.00
C LYS A 59 -14.99 6.60 -14.09
N HIS A 60 -15.05 6.40 -12.78
CA HIS A 60 -14.56 7.31 -11.75
C HIS A 60 -13.81 6.52 -10.69
N LEU A 61 -12.90 7.17 -9.96
CA LEU A 61 -12.18 6.55 -8.86
C LEU A 61 -13.15 6.03 -7.80
N ILE A 62 -13.00 4.75 -7.45
CA ILE A 62 -13.62 4.18 -6.25
C ILE A 62 -12.62 4.39 -5.12
N VAL A 63 -12.92 5.32 -4.23
CA VAL A 63 -12.05 5.64 -3.10
C VAL A 63 -12.64 5.08 -1.81
N PHE A 64 -11.85 4.32 -1.08
CA PHE A 64 -12.19 3.87 0.27
C PHE A 64 -10.98 4.09 1.19
N SER A 65 -11.06 3.66 2.44
CA SER A 65 -9.93 3.85 3.37
C SER A 65 -9.78 2.71 4.35
N LYS A 66 -8.55 2.57 4.86
CA LYS A 66 -8.23 1.76 6.04
C LYS A 66 -7.87 2.70 7.19
N THR A 67 -8.28 2.33 8.40
CA THR A 67 -7.96 3.13 9.60
C THR A 67 -6.50 2.96 10.01
N PRO A 68 -5.88 3.96 10.66
CA PRO A 68 -4.49 3.85 11.13
C PRO A 68 -4.24 2.70 12.10
N THR A 69 -5.28 2.22 12.80
CA THR A 69 -5.22 1.11 13.77
C THR A 69 -4.97 -0.25 13.11
N THR A 70 -5.18 -0.36 11.80
CA THR A 70 -4.95 -1.60 11.04
C THR A 70 -3.48 -1.85 10.72
N VAL A 71 -2.62 -0.82 10.82
CA VAL A 71 -1.24 -0.89 10.37
C VAL A 71 -0.40 -1.75 11.30
N ILE A 72 0.28 -2.74 10.71
CA ILE A 72 1.28 -3.58 11.34
C ILE A 72 2.55 -3.64 10.48
N GLY A 73 3.66 -4.09 11.07
CA GLY A 73 4.95 -4.17 10.40
C GLY A 73 5.18 -5.47 9.64
N HIS A 74 6.39 -5.57 9.09
CA HIS A 74 6.88 -6.75 8.41
C HIS A 74 6.95 -7.95 9.36
N GLU A 75 6.50 -9.13 8.90
CA GLU A 75 6.44 -10.38 9.67
C GLU A 75 5.54 -10.34 10.92
N GLU A 76 4.75 -9.29 11.11
CA GLU A 76 3.73 -9.27 12.16
C GLU A 76 2.51 -10.13 11.78
N THR A 77 1.90 -10.72 12.80
CA THR A 77 0.77 -11.63 12.60
C THR A 77 -0.50 -10.87 12.26
N ILE A 78 -1.14 -11.24 11.15
CA ILE A 78 -2.50 -10.81 10.80
C ILE A 78 -3.49 -11.62 11.65
N LEU A 79 -4.35 -10.93 12.39
CA LEU A 79 -5.40 -11.57 13.18
C LEU A 79 -6.55 -12.01 12.27
N ARG A 80 -7.01 -13.23 12.44
CA ARG A 80 -8.09 -13.79 11.60
C ARG A 80 -9.46 -13.21 11.92
N HIS A 81 -9.69 -12.76 13.15
CA HIS A 81 -11.01 -12.28 13.61
C HIS A 81 -12.15 -13.28 13.38
N ALA A 82 -11.94 -14.57 13.76
CA ALA A 82 -12.86 -15.66 13.50
C ALA A 82 -14.24 -15.52 14.17
N ASP A 83 -14.39 -14.60 15.10
CA ASP A 83 -15.65 -14.19 15.73
C ASP A 83 -16.45 -13.18 14.89
N VAL A 84 -15.82 -12.62 13.86
CA VAL A 84 -16.38 -11.53 13.04
C VAL A 84 -16.53 -11.92 11.57
N THR A 85 -15.58 -12.68 11.02
CA THR A 85 -15.53 -13.06 9.61
C THR A 85 -14.93 -14.45 9.39
N ASP A 86 -15.43 -15.16 8.39
CA ASP A 86 -14.84 -16.40 7.89
C ASP A 86 -14.09 -16.24 6.55
N GLU A 87 -14.11 -15.04 5.95
CA GLU A 87 -13.66 -14.79 4.60
C GLU A 87 -12.51 -13.75 4.55
N VAL A 88 -11.41 -14.06 5.25
CA VAL A 88 -10.20 -13.21 5.21
C VAL A 88 -9.38 -13.51 3.96
N ASP A 89 -9.08 -12.48 3.19
CA ASP A 89 -8.34 -12.56 1.93
C ASP A 89 -7.19 -11.53 1.89
N TYR A 90 -6.20 -11.78 1.05
CA TYR A 90 -5.02 -10.93 0.85
C TYR A 90 -5.19 -10.07 -0.42
N GLU A 91 -4.59 -8.89 -0.43
CA GLU A 91 -4.43 -8.04 -1.61
C GLU A 91 -3.08 -7.34 -1.53
N GLY A 92 -2.08 -7.81 -2.29
CA GLY A 92 -0.78 -7.14 -2.39
C GLY A 92 -0.88 -5.89 -3.24
N GLU A 93 -0.52 -4.72 -2.66
CA GLU A 93 -0.75 -3.42 -3.28
C GLU A 93 0.49 -2.53 -3.23
N LEU A 94 0.64 -1.68 -4.27
CA LEU A 94 1.57 -0.56 -4.26
C LEU A 94 1.01 0.59 -3.43
N ALA A 95 1.74 1.03 -2.43
CA ALA A 95 1.39 2.21 -1.64
C ALA A 95 2.33 3.38 -1.93
N LEU A 96 1.75 4.57 -2.05
CA LEU A 96 2.46 5.83 -2.21
C LEU A 96 2.46 6.60 -0.90
N ILE A 97 3.62 7.16 -0.56
CA ILE A 97 3.76 8.05 0.59
C ILE A 97 3.82 9.48 0.10
N ILE A 98 2.81 10.27 0.44
CA ILE A 98 2.77 11.71 0.11
C ILE A 98 3.69 12.47 1.07
N GLY A 99 4.63 13.22 0.52
CA GLY A 99 5.68 13.93 1.26
C GLY A 99 5.46 15.43 1.44
N LYS A 100 4.50 16.00 0.73
CA LYS A 100 4.22 17.45 0.76
C LYS A 100 2.72 17.69 0.94
N LYS A 101 2.35 18.76 1.63
CA LYS A 101 0.97 19.25 1.62
C LYS A 101 0.64 19.82 0.24
N GLY A 102 -0.56 19.57 -0.25
CA GLY A 102 -1.07 20.12 -1.50
C GLY A 102 -2.58 20.08 -1.56
N GLN A 103 -3.13 20.92 -2.43
CA GLN A 103 -4.54 20.97 -2.79
C GLN A 103 -4.63 21.32 -4.27
N ALA A 104 -5.59 20.76 -4.98
CA ALA A 104 -5.80 20.95 -6.42
C ALA A 104 -4.50 20.74 -7.24
N ILE A 105 -3.79 19.64 -6.93
CA ILE A 105 -2.52 19.29 -7.56
C ILE A 105 -2.81 18.86 -9.00
N SER A 106 -2.06 19.45 -9.97
CA SER A 106 -2.16 19.04 -11.37
C SER A 106 -1.50 17.68 -11.63
N ARG A 107 -1.86 17.01 -12.72
CA ARG A 107 -1.23 15.72 -13.12
C ARG A 107 0.26 15.86 -13.35
N GLU A 108 0.67 16.96 -13.94
CA GLU A 108 2.06 17.26 -14.27
C GLU A 108 2.93 17.37 -13.03
N GLU A 109 2.36 17.89 -11.93
CA GLU A 109 3.06 18.10 -10.66
C GLU A 109 2.88 16.94 -9.67
N ALA A 110 1.96 16.00 -9.95
CA ALA A 110 1.51 15.00 -8.99
C ALA A 110 2.66 14.16 -8.39
N LEU A 111 3.59 13.71 -9.21
CA LEU A 111 4.71 12.86 -8.75
C LEU A 111 5.71 13.63 -7.88
N ASP A 112 5.76 14.96 -7.96
CA ASP A 112 6.61 15.79 -7.09
C ASP A 112 6.14 15.82 -5.64
N TYR A 113 4.90 15.39 -5.38
CA TYR A 113 4.32 15.24 -4.04
C TYR A 113 4.61 13.87 -3.43
N VAL A 114 5.09 12.91 -4.21
CA VAL A 114 5.38 11.56 -3.74
C VAL A 114 6.77 11.51 -3.11
N PHE A 115 6.82 11.21 -1.81
CA PHE A 115 8.07 10.97 -1.09
C PHE A 115 8.71 9.63 -1.49
N GLY A 116 7.90 8.60 -1.64
CA GLY A 116 8.36 7.25 -1.96
C GLY A 116 7.23 6.24 -2.02
N TYR A 117 7.63 4.99 -2.17
CA TYR A 117 6.74 3.84 -2.37
C TYR A 117 7.05 2.74 -1.37
N THR A 118 6.01 2.01 -0.98
CA THR A 118 6.11 0.81 -0.15
C THR A 118 5.07 -0.20 -0.59
N ILE A 119 5.06 -1.37 0.05
CA ILE A 119 4.05 -2.40 -0.17
C ILE A 119 3.06 -2.37 0.99
N ILE A 120 1.80 -2.60 0.69
CA ILE A 120 0.74 -2.87 1.65
C ILE A 120 0.09 -4.20 1.26
N ASN A 121 -0.29 -4.98 2.27
CA ASN A 121 -1.29 -6.01 2.09
C ASN A 121 -2.64 -5.43 2.53
N ASP A 122 -3.54 -5.16 1.56
CA ASP A 122 -4.90 -4.67 1.81
C ASP A 122 -5.81 -5.83 2.22
N VAL A 123 -5.54 -6.39 3.40
CA VAL A 123 -6.29 -7.53 3.94
C VAL A 123 -7.77 -7.19 4.05
N THR A 124 -8.61 -8.12 3.62
CA THR A 124 -10.04 -7.90 3.42
C THR A 124 -10.86 -9.02 4.03
N ALA A 125 -11.90 -8.68 4.79
CA ALA A 125 -13.00 -9.58 5.11
C ALA A 125 -14.07 -9.45 4.03
N ARG A 126 -14.14 -10.41 3.10
CA ARG A 126 -15.00 -10.34 1.91
C ARG A 126 -16.48 -10.26 2.24
N ASP A 127 -16.92 -11.08 3.17
CA ASP A 127 -18.30 -11.09 3.67
C ASP A 127 -18.75 -9.73 4.25
N LEU A 128 -17.86 -9.04 4.99
CA LEU A 128 -18.14 -7.71 5.52
C LEU A 128 -18.11 -6.65 4.41
N GLN A 129 -17.18 -6.77 3.45
CA GLN A 129 -17.08 -5.87 2.32
C GLN A 129 -18.36 -5.87 1.49
N GLU A 130 -18.92 -7.05 1.18
CA GLU A 130 -20.15 -7.20 0.41
C GLU A 130 -21.38 -6.74 1.20
N ARG A 131 -21.50 -7.18 2.46
CA ARG A 131 -22.67 -6.91 3.31
C ARG A 131 -22.90 -5.42 3.51
N HIS A 132 -21.84 -4.65 3.69
CA HIS A 132 -21.96 -3.24 4.08
C HIS A 132 -21.85 -2.26 2.90
N GLN A 133 -21.62 -2.72 1.68
CA GLN A 133 -21.46 -1.92 0.46
C GLN A 133 -20.34 -0.85 0.53
N GLN A 134 -20.11 -0.28 1.72
CA GLN A 134 -18.97 0.58 2.03
C GLN A 134 -17.85 -0.30 2.59
N TYR A 135 -16.68 -0.26 1.97
CA TYR A 135 -15.60 -1.23 2.23
C TYR A 135 -14.93 -1.09 3.60
N LEU A 136 -15.14 0.04 4.30
CA LEU A 136 -14.43 0.38 5.54
C LEU A 136 -14.44 -0.77 6.57
N LEU A 137 -15.60 -1.37 6.84
CA LEU A 137 -15.71 -2.44 7.85
C LEU A 137 -14.97 -3.71 7.45
N GLY A 138 -15.04 -4.12 6.18
CA GLY A 138 -14.32 -5.28 5.68
C GLY A 138 -12.80 -5.04 5.52
N LYS A 139 -12.37 -3.78 5.46
CA LYS A 139 -10.99 -3.35 5.23
C LYS A 139 -10.25 -2.85 6.47
N SER A 140 -10.94 -2.64 7.61
CA SER A 140 -10.39 -1.94 8.76
C SER A 140 -10.47 -2.71 10.08
N LEU A 141 -10.50 -4.03 10.03
CA LEU A 141 -10.24 -4.84 11.23
C LEU A 141 -8.76 -4.66 11.66
N ASP A 142 -8.48 -4.77 12.94
CA ASP A 142 -7.11 -4.62 13.45
C ASP A 142 -6.14 -5.55 12.72
N THR A 143 -4.95 -5.08 12.43
CA THR A 143 -3.89 -5.80 11.69
C THR A 143 -4.12 -5.98 10.18
N PHE A 144 -5.19 -5.45 9.61
CA PHE A 144 -5.53 -5.64 8.19
C PHE A 144 -4.75 -4.75 7.21
N CYS A 145 -3.66 -4.12 7.66
CA CYS A 145 -2.78 -3.31 6.80
C CYS A 145 -1.29 -3.55 7.10
N PRO A 146 -0.76 -4.76 6.89
CA PRO A 146 0.69 -4.95 6.88
C PRO A 146 1.36 -3.99 5.90
N MET A 147 2.32 -3.19 6.38
CA MET A 147 3.01 -2.15 5.59
C MET A 147 4.53 -2.31 5.69
N GLY A 148 5.20 -2.31 4.55
CA GLY A 148 6.66 -2.32 4.54
C GLY A 148 7.29 -3.23 3.49
N PRO A 149 8.50 -3.75 3.75
CA PRO A 149 9.30 -3.59 4.98
C PRO A 149 9.89 -2.20 5.19
N TRP A 150 10.08 -1.41 4.11
CA TRP A 150 10.60 -0.03 4.13
C TRP A 150 9.98 0.83 3.03
N ILE A 151 10.23 2.13 3.06
CA ILE A 151 9.87 3.06 1.98
C ILE A 151 11.07 3.20 1.04
N VAL A 152 10.84 2.98 -0.26
CA VAL A 152 11.80 3.29 -1.32
C VAL A 152 11.55 4.73 -1.77
N PRO A 153 12.51 5.66 -1.59
CA PRO A 153 12.36 7.04 -2.03
C PRO A 153 12.05 7.13 -3.53
N SER A 154 11.18 8.06 -3.93
CA SER A 154 10.68 8.22 -5.31
C SER A 154 11.79 8.33 -6.36
N LYS A 155 12.91 8.98 -6.03
CA LYS A 155 14.07 9.11 -6.91
C LYS A 155 14.71 7.79 -7.36
N PHE A 156 14.43 6.67 -6.68
CA PHE A 156 14.92 5.34 -7.04
C PHE A 156 13.89 4.53 -7.83
N VAL A 157 12.69 5.06 -8.04
CA VAL A 157 11.62 4.43 -8.82
C VAL A 157 11.40 5.25 -10.08
N THR A 158 12.01 4.83 -11.19
CA THR A 158 12.04 5.61 -12.43
C THR A 158 10.65 5.76 -13.05
N ASN A 159 9.83 4.71 -12.97
CA ASN A 159 8.47 4.74 -13.50
C ASN A 159 7.52 3.93 -12.59
N PRO A 160 6.76 4.59 -11.73
CA PRO A 160 5.85 3.91 -10.82
C PRO A 160 4.62 3.31 -11.53
N ASN A 161 4.32 3.75 -12.76
CA ASN A 161 3.27 3.17 -13.60
C ASN A 161 3.78 1.97 -14.44
N ALA A 162 4.93 1.35 -14.09
CA ALA A 162 5.49 0.19 -14.80
C ALA A 162 6.18 -0.81 -13.85
N LEU A 163 5.64 -0.97 -12.65
CA LEU A 163 6.11 -1.92 -11.65
C LEU A 163 5.37 -3.25 -11.78
N ARG A 164 6.03 -4.35 -11.42
CA ARG A 164 5.42 -5.67 -11.24
C ARG A 164 5.09 -5.86 -9.77
N ILE A 165 3.89 -6.37 -9.49
CA ILE A 165 3.43 -6.78 -8.18
C ILE A 165 3.16 -8.27 -8.22
N GLU A 166 3.60 -8.99 -7.19
CA GLU A 166 3.38 -10.42 -7.04
C GLU A 166 3.11 -10.74 -5.57
N THR A 167 2.06 -11.52 -5.31
CA THR A 167 1.76 -12.05 -3.98
C THR A 167 1.85 -13.56 -4.00
N ARG A 168 2.53 -14.11 -2.99
CA ARG A 168 2.65 -15.57 -2.78
C ARG A 168 2.04 -15.96 -1.45
N VAL A 169 1.34 -17.07 -1.45
CA VAL A 169 0.82 -17.73 -0.24
C VAL A 169 1.42 -19.13 -0.19
N ASN A 170 2.14 -19.44 0.88
CA ASN A 170 2.86 -20.72 1.05
C ASN A 170 3.78 -21.06 -0.14
N GLY A 171 4.41 -20.05 -0.74
CA GLY A 171 5.30 -20.19 -1.88
C GLY A 171 4.62 -20.20 -3.25
N GLU A 172 3.30 -20.39 -3.31
CA GLU A 172 2.53 -20.34 -4.55
C GLU A 172 2.17 -18.91 -4.95
N VAL A 173 2.33 -18.57 -6.22
CA VAL A 173 1.88 -17.27 -6.78
C VAL A 173 0.35 -17.26 -6.80
N ARG A 174 -0.24 -16.31 -6.08
CA ARG A 174 -1.69 -16.13 -5.99
C ARG A 174 -2.16 -14.85 -6.67
N GLN A 175 -1.30 -13.85 -6.74
CA GLN A 175 -1.61 -12.58 -7.39
C GLN A 175 -0.39 -12.16 -8.21
N GLN A 176 -0.62 -11.71 -9.43
CA GLN A 176 0.43 -11.17 -10.29
C GLN A 176 -0.19 -10.09 -11.19
N ALA A 177 0.34 -8.87 -11.11
CA ALA A 177 -0.14 -7.72 -11.87
C ALA A 177 1.00 -6.77 -12.21
N SER A 178 0.70 -5.79 -13.04
CA SER A 178 1.61 -4.67 -13.31
C SER A 178 0.85 -3.35 -13.18
N THR A 179 1.49 -2.34 -12.62
CA THR A 179 0.93 -0.98 -12.56
C THR A 179 0.75 -0.34 -13.95
N LYS A 180 1.27 -0.97 -15.01
CA LYS A 180 0.92 -0.62 -16.41
C LYS A 180 -0.56 -0.85 -16.74
N GLN A 181 -1.22 -1.71 -15.98
CA GLN A 181 -2.63 -2.08 -16.14
C GLN A 181 -3.57 -1.19 -15.33
N PHE A 182 -3.04 -0.12 -14.71
CA PHE A 182 -3.87 0.85 -14.00
C PHE A 182 -4.89 1.51 -14.94
N ILE A 183 -6.16 1.48 -14.55
CA ILE A 183 -7.24 2.22 -15.20
C ILE A 183 -7.03 3.72 -14.97
N PHE A 184 -6.69 4.10 -13.75
CA PHE A 184 -6.33 5.46 -13.36
C PHE A 184 -4.85 5.51 -12.99
N PRO A 185 -3.99 6.16 -13.79
CA PRO A 185 -2.58 6.36 -13.44
C PRO A 185 -2.42 7.14 -12.13
N ILE A 186 -1.26 6.96 -11.48
CA ILE A 186 -0.96 7.58 -10.18
C ILE A 186 -1.22 9.08 -10.18
N GLU A 187 -0.84 9.76 -11.25
CA GLU A 187 -0.99 11.21 -11.40
C GLU A 187 -2.47 11.63 -11.39
N SER A 188 -3.33 10.83 -12.03
CA SER A 188 -4.78 11.06 -12.05
C SER A 188 -5.41 10.83 -10.67
N ILE A 189 -4.89 9.84 -9.92
CA ILE A 189 -5.34 9.56 -8.55
C ILE A 189 -5.03 10.75 -7.65
N ILE A 190 -3.78 11.24 -7.68
CA ILE A 190 -3.35 12.38 -6.84
C ILE A 190 -4.14 13.63 -7.21
N GLU A 191 -4.29 13.94 -8.51
CA GLU A 191 -5.10 15.06 -8.98
C GLU A 191 -6.52 15.00 -8.44
N THR A 192 -7.16 13.83 -8.51
CA THR A 192 -8.56 13.67 -8.10
C THR A 192 -8.74 13.79 -6.59
N ILE A 193 -7.86 13.15 -5.80
CA ILE A 193 -7.98 13.13 -4.33
C ILE A 193 -7.60 14.47 -3.71
N SER A 194 -6.77 15.28 -4.39
CA SER A 194 -6.30 16.57 -3.87
C SER A 194 -7.26 17.74 -4.08
N LYS A 195 -8.34 17.55 -4.84
CA LYS A 195 -9.41 18.54 -5.06
C LYS A 195 -10.27 18.70 -3.82
#